data_22c07356294677016486374901825842
#
_entry.id   22c07356294677016486374901825842
#
_cell.length_a   1.000
_cell.length_b   1.000
_cell.length_c   1.000
_cell.angle_alpha   90.00
_cell.angle_beta   90.00
_cell.angle_gamma   90.00
#
_symmetry.space_group_name_H-M   'P 1'
#
loop_
_entity.id
_entity.type
_entity.pdbx_description
1 polymer ?
#
loop_
_entity_poly.entity_id
_entity_poly.type
_entity_poly.pdbx_seq_one_letter_code
_entity_poly.pdbx_strand_id
1 'polypeptide(L)'
;MTVVSGPSNAGLVARVQNMIMKPALEWDVIAPEPASVAGLFTGYACILAAIPAIATIISSALFTHYGVIFGLISAVLGYVLGLVGVYVIAFIVDALAPSFGAEKSQIQALKLVIYAYTASWVAGIALIIPILGGLVALAGGIYSLYTLYIGMPKLMKNPPDKTVGYFVVTIVVAIVVYAIIGAVVGMVALGVIGSAALAVH
;
A
#
# COMPACT_ATOMS: atom_id res chain seq x y z
N MET A 1 25.23 -33.48 -6.45
CA MET A 1 25.00 -32.15 -7.04
C MET A 1 23.60 -31.74 -6.71
N THR A 2 23.40 -31.01 -5.61
CA THR A 2 22.12 -30.40 -5.25
C THR A 2 21.94 -29.17 -6.13
N VAL A 3 20.98 -29.24 -7.03
CA VAL A 3 20.54 -28.08 -7.82
C VAL A 3 19.91 -27.11 -6.82
N VAL A 4 20.65 -26.08 -6.43
CA VAL A 4 20.08 -24.92 -5.76
C VAL A 4 19.19 -24.24 -6.82
N SER A 5 17.91 -24.53 -6.78
CA SER A 5 16.93 -23.77 -7.56
C SER A 5 17.07 -22.31 -7.14
N GLY A 6 17.45 -21.46 -8.07
CA GLY A 6 17.50 -20.01 -7.90
C GLY A 6 16.14 -19.48 -7.40
N PRO A 7 16.10 -18.22 -6.94
CA PRO A 7 14.92 -17.64 -6.33
C PRO A 7 13.72 -17.87 -7.25
N SER A 8 12.75 -18.63 -6.74
CA SER A 8 11.52 -18.88 -7.47
C SER A 8 10.79 -17.54 -7.59
N ASN A 9 10.55 -17.07 -8.82
CA ASN A 9 9.54 -16.06 -9.06
C ASN A 9 8.21 -16.63 -8.56
N ALA A 10 7.94 -16.51 -7.27
CA ALA A 10 6.68 -16.91 -6.69
C ALA A 10 5.59 -16.16 -7.46
N GLY A 11 4.63 -16.88 -8.03
CA GLY A 11 3.50 -16.23 -8.70
C GLY A 11 2.82 -15.24 -7.75
N LEU A 12 2.16 -14.23 -8.28
CA LEU A 12 1.49 -13.17 -7.51
C LEU A 12 0.70 -13.73 -6.29
N VAL A 13 -0.10 -14.76 -6.51
CA VAL A 13 -0.94 -15.37 -5.44
C VAL A 13 -0.08 -15.98 -4.34
N ALA A 14 0.98 -16.71 -4.69
CA ALA A 14 1.87 -17.30 -3.71
C ALA A 14 2.60 -16.21 -2.89
N ARG A 15 3.04 -15.13 -3.53
CA ARG A 15 3.65 -13.98 -2.86
C ARG A 15 2.68 -13.33 -1.86
N VAL A 16 1.44 -13.09 -2.27
CA VAL A 16 0.38 -12.53 -1.40
C VAL A 16 0.13 -13.44 -0.20
N GLN A 17 -0.03 -14.75 -0.43
CA GLN A 17 -0.24 -15.71 0.65
C GLN A 17 0.93 -15.75 1.64
N ASN A 18 2.17 -15.77 1.15
CA ASN A 18 3.36 -15.79 1.99
C ASN A 18 3.51 -14.49 2.80
N MET A 19 3.26 -13.33 2.20
CA MET A 19 3.29 -12.05 2.90
C MET A 19 2.25 -11.95 4.02
N ILE A 20 1.11 -12.62 3.87
CA ILE A 20 0.07 -12.64 4.91
C ILE A 20 0.35 -13.74 5.95
N MET A 21 0.79 -14.92 5.54
CA MET A 21 0.89 -16.05 6.45
C MET A 21 2.28 -16.22 7.10
N LYS A 22 3.34 -15.83 6.41
CA LYS A 22 4.74 -16.03 6.82
C LYS A 22 5.63 -14.84 6.45
N PRO A 23 5.27 -13.59 6.82
CA PRO A 23 5.96 -12.40 6.33
C PRO A 23 7.46 -12.38 6.69
N ALA A 24 7.82 -12.87 7.88
CA ALA A 24 9.23 -12.88 8.30
C ALA A 24 10.11 -13.73 7.37
N LEU A 25 9.62 -14.89 6.92
CA LEU A 25 10.35 -15.75 5.97
C LEU A 25 10.32 -15.17 4.55
N GLU A 26 9.19 -14.58 4.17
CA GLU A 26 9.04 -14.01 2.84
C GLU A 26 9.95 -12.81 2.60
N TRP A 27 10.22 -12.01 3.62
CA TRP A 27 11.20 -10.94 3.54
C TRP A 27 12.62 -11.43 3.23
N ASP A 28 13.01 -12.60 3.75
CA ASP A 28 14.32 -13.19 3.45
C ASP A 28 14.43 -13.63 1.98
N VAL A 29 13.31 -14.03 1.37
CA VAL A 29 13.22 -14.33 -0.06
C VAL A 29 13.22 -13.05 -0.89
N ILE A 30 12.44 -12.04 -0.52
CA ILE A 30 12.30 -10.77 -1.24
C ILE A 30 13.61 -9.98 -1.26
N ALA A 31 14.35 -9.95 -0.15
CA ALA A 31 15.53 -9.10 -0.01
C ALA A 31 16.56 -9.29 -1.14
N PRO A 32 17.00 -10.52 -1.49
CA PRO A 32 17.98 -10.75 -2.55
C PRO A 32 17.37 -10.74 -3.97
N GLU A 33 16.04 -10.81 -4.13
CA GLU A 33 15.43 -10.86 -5.47
C GLU A 33 15.72 -9.60 -6.27
N PRO A 34 16.16 -9.72 -7.53
CA PRO A 34 16.26 -8.56 -8.41
C PRO A 34 14.86 -8.01 -8.72
N ALA A 35 14.72 -6.70 -8.72
CA ALA A 35 13.47 -6.04 -9.04
C ALA A 35 13.70 -4.74 -9.81
N SER A 36 12.70 -4.33 -10.56
CA SER A 36 12.64 -3.01 -11.18
C SER A 36 11.42 -2.25 -10.68
N VAL A 37 11.49 -0.92 -10.71
CA VAL A 37 10.35 -0.05 -10.36
C VAL A 37 9.10 -0.43 -11.17
N ALA A 38 9.25 -0.53 -12.49
CA ALA A 38 8.14 -0.92 -13.37
C ALA A 38 7.58 -2.30 -13.01
N GLY A 39 8.44 -3.31 -12.80
CA GLY A 39 8.02 -4.66 -12.45
C GLY A 39 7.27 -4.74 -11.14
N LEU A 40 7.71 -3.99 -10.11
CA LEU A 40 7.02 -3.93 -8.83
C LEU A 40 5.63 -3.27 -8.93
N PHE A 41 5.51 -2.20 -9.74
CA PHE A 41 4.22 -1.56 -9.94
C PHE A 41 3.30 -2.42 -10.81
N THR A 42 3.71 -2.77 -12.04
CA THR A 42 2.83 -3.47 -12.98
C THR A 42 2.54 -4.92 -12.59
N GLY A 43 3.52 -5.59 -11.98
CA GLY A 43 3.38 -7.00 -11.59
C GLY A 43 2.75 -7.22 -10.22
N TYR A 44 2.67 -6.19 -9.37
CA TYR A 44 2.17 -6.37 -8.01
C TYR A 44 1.29 -5.21 -7.52
N ALA A 45 1.83 -4.00 -7.36
CA ALA A 45 1.14 -2.90 -6.70
C ALA A 45 -0.15 -2.50 -7.43
N CYS A 46 -0.12 -2.32 -8.75
CA CYS A 46 -1.30 -1.93 -9.54
C CYS A 46 -2.40 -2.98 -9.46
N ILE A 47 -2.04 -4.26 -9.44
CA ILE A 47 -3.02 -5.35 -9.37
C ILE A 47 -3.71 -5.37 -8.00
N LEU A 48 -2.93 -5.31 -6.91
CA LEU A 48 -3.49 -5.40 -5.56
C LEU A 48 -4.22 -4.11 -5.16
N ALA A 49 -3.71 -2.95 -5.51
CA ALA A 49 -4.37 -1.67 -5.24
C ALA A 49 -5.72 -1.50 -5.97
N ALA A 50 -5.97 -2.26 -7.04
CA ALA A 50 -7.27 -2.28 -7.71
C ALA A 50 -8.37 -2.91 -6.83
N ILE A 51 -8.03 -3.79 -5.88
CA ILE A 51 -9.00 -4.46 -5.01
C ILE A 51 -9.84 -3.45 -4.21
N PRO A 52 -9.25 -2.57 -3.37
CA PRO A 52 -10.03 -1.57 -2.64
C PRO A 52 -10.71 -0.55 -3.55
N ALA A 53 -10.13 -0.23 -4.71
CA ALA A 53 -10.76 0.68 -5.67
C ALA A 53 -12.08 0.10 -6.23
N ILE A 54 -12.05 -1.16 -6.65
CA ILE A 54 -13.25 -1.87 -7.14
C ILE A 54 -14.27 -2.01 -6.00
N ALA A 55 -13.84 -2.37 -4.80
CA ALA A 55 -14.70 -2.47 -3.62
C ALA A 55 -15.40 -1.14 -3.32
N THR A 56 -14.71 -0.01 -3.45
CA THR A 56 -15.27 1.34 -3.26
C THR A 56 -16.36 1.65 -4.28
N ILE A 57 -16.17 1.30 -5.55
CA ILE A 57 -17.18 1.49 -6.61
C ILE A 57 -18.45 0.69 -6.28
N ILE A 58 -18.27 -0.59 -5.94
CA ILE A 58 -19.39 -1.48 -5.60
C ILE A 58 -20.13 -0.97 -4.37
N SER A 59 -19.39 -0.60 -3.31
CA SER A 59 -19.97 -0.06 -2.07
C SER A 59 -20.77 1.22 -2.34
N SER A 60 -20.24 2.13 -3.14
CA SER A 60 -20.93 3.36 -3.50
C SER A 60 -22.21 3.10 -4.28
N ALA A 61 -22.19 2.15 -5.21
CA ALA A 61 -23.37 1.79 -5.99
C ALA A 61 -24.50 1.21 -5.13
N LEU A 62 -24.14 0.45 -4.09
CA LEU A 62 -25.13 -0.28 -3.29
C LEU A 62 -25.61 0.50 -2.06
N PHE A 63 -24.77 1.33 -1.45
CA PHE A 63 -25.02 1.84 -0.11
C PHE A 63 -24.96 3.37 0.04
N THR A 64 -24.62 4.14 -1.02
CA THR A 64 -24.53 5.59 -0.89
C THR A 64 -25.57 6.32 -1.72
N HIS A 65 -26.10 7.42 -1.17
CA HIS A 65 -27.00 8.33 -1.90
C HIS A 65 -26.27 9.16 -2.98
N TYR A 66 -24.94 9.22 -2.92
CA TYR A 66 -24.12 9.93 -3.89
C TYR A 66 -23.88 9.17 -5.19
N GLY A 67 -24.29 7.89 -5.23
CA GLY A 67 -24.32 7.06 -6.42
C GLY A 67 -22.95 6.65 -6.97
N VAL A 68 -23.01 5.96 -8.12
CA VAL A 68 -21.84 5.36 -8.78
C VAL A 68 -20.79 6.39 -9.20
N ILE A 69 -21.21 7.61 -9.57
CA ILE A 69 -20.27 8.66 -10.03
C ILE A 69 -19.30 9.05 -8.92
N PHE A 70 -19.79 9.26 -7.70
CA PHE A 70 -18.95 9.54 -6.55
C PHE A 70 -17.97 8.39 -6.30
N GLY A 71 -18.46 7.16 -6.31
CA GLY A 71 -17.63 5.96 -6.14
C GLY A 71 -16.52 5.86 -7.20
N LEU A 72 -16.87 6.11 -8.46
CA LEU A 72 -15.90 6.08 -9.58
C LEU A 72 -14.80 7.14 -9.41
N ILE A 73 -15.18 8.38 -9.13
CA ILE A 73 -14.21 9.48 -8.92
C ILE A 73 -13.28 9.15 -7.76
N SER A 74 -13.86 8.77 -6.61
CA SER A 74 -13.10 8.43 -5.41
C SER A 74 -12.18 7.24 -5.62
N ALA A 75 -12.66 6.19 -6.31
CA ALA A 75 -11.87 5.00 -6.60
C ALA A 75 -10.70 5.28 -7.56
N VAL A 76 -10.95 6.00 -8.66
CA VAL A 76 -9.91 6.32 -9.64
C VAL A 76 -8.85 7.25 -9.02
N LEU A 77 -9.28 8.32 -8.36
CA LEU A 77 -8.35 9.22 -7.69
C LEU A 77 -7.60 8.53 -6.55
N GLY A 78 -8.30 7.79 -5.71
CA GLY A 78 -7.69 7.03 -4.61
C GLY A 78 -6.70 5.99 -5.10
N TYR A 79 -7.01 5.28 -6.20
CA TYR A 79 -6.11 4.32 -6.83
C TYR A 79 -4.84 4.98 -7.34
N VAL A 80 -4.96 6.01 -8.17
CA VAL A 80 -3.81 6.69 -8.78
C VAL A 80 -2.97 7.40 -7.72
N LEU A 81 -3.60 8.21 -6.86
CA LEU A 81 -2.89 8.93 -5.81
C LEU A 81 -2.35 7.98 -4.74
N GLY A 82 -3.02 6.87 -4.47
CA GLY A 82 -2.53 5.82 -3.57
C GLY A 82 -1.24 5.18 -4.08
N LEU A 83 -1.15 4.85 -5.36
CA LEU A 83 0.09 4.35 -5.98
C LEU A 83 1.20 5.40 -5.97
N VAL A 84 0.87 6.67 -6.24
CA VAL A 84 1.83 7.78 -6.09
C VAL A 84 2.29 7.89 -4.64
N GLY A 85 1.38 7.79 -3.67
CA GLY A 85 1.69 7.81 -2.24
C GLY A 85 2.66 6.70 -1.83
N VAL A 86 2.45 5.48 -2.32
CA VAL A 86 3.38 4.35 -2.10
C VAL A 86 4.79 4.69 -2.60
N TYR A 87 4.90 5.27 -3.80
CA TYR A 87 6.19 5.69 -4.35
C TYR A 87 6.84 6.80 -3.52
N VAL A 88 6.06 7.80 -3.12
CA VAL A 88 6.55 8.93 -2.29
C VAL A 88 7.03 8.42 -0.94
N ILE A 89 6.28 7.54 -0.28
CA ILE A 89 6.70 6.94 1.00
C ILE A 89 8.00 6.16 0.83
N ALA A 90 8.12 5.34 -0.20
CA ALA A 90 9.33 4.58 -0.47
C ALA A 90 10.54 5.50 -0.75
N PHE A 91 10.32 6.59 -1.50
CA PHE A 91 11.34 7.59 -1.74
C PHE A 91 11.81 8.26 -0.44
N ILE A 92 10.89 8.61 0.45
CA ILE A 92 11.23 9.22 1.74
C ILE A 92 11.92 8.22 2.66
N VAL A 93 11.49 6.95 2.67
CA VAL A 93 12.17 5.87 3.39
C VAL A 93 13.62 5.78 2.93
N ASP A 94 13.89 5.73 1.63
CA ASP A 94 15.25 5.72 1.09
C ASP A 94 16.05 6.98 1.47
N ALA A 95 15.42 8.16 1.37
CA ALA A 95 16.07 9.42 1.72
C ALA A 95 16.46 9.52 3.20
N LEU A 96 15.66 8.94 4.08
CA LEU A 96 15.90 8.91 5.53
C LEU A 96 16.90 7.81 5.95
N ALA A 97 17.19 6.82 5.11
CA ALA A 97 18.01 5.68 5.43
C ALA A 97 19.36 6.05 6.11
N PRO A 98 20.15 7.02 5.61
CA PRO A 98 21.41 7.38 6.24
C PRO A 98 21.25 7.91 7.67
N SER A 99 20.16 8.61 7.98
CA SER A 99 19.87 9.16 9.31
C SER A 99 19.66 8.07 10.36
N PHE A 100 19.24 6.90 9.91
CA PHE A 100 19.01 5.73 10.76
C PHE A 100 20.09 4.64 10.61
N GLY A 101 21.20 4.95 9.94
CA GLY A 101 22.30 4.00 9.73
C GLY A 101 21.92 2.84 8.81
N ALA A 102 20.91 3.03 7.97
CA ALA A 102 20.43 2.08 6.97
C ALA A 102 21.17 2.26 5.64
N GLU A 103 21.17 1.21 4.81
CA GLU A 103 21.72 1.29 3.46
C GLU A 103 20.73 2.03 2.54
N LYS A 104 21.23 3.03 1.80
CA LYS A 104 20.44 3.74 0.82
C LYS A 104 20.21 2.87 -0.42
N SER A 105 18.96 2.52 -0.68
CA SER A 105 18.57 1.73 -1.85
C SER A 105 17.10 1.94 -2.18
N GLN A 106 16.82 2.77 -3.18
CA GLN A 106 15.46 3.08 -3.60
C GLN A 106 14.65 1.82 -3.96
N ILE A 107 15.29 0.83 -4.57
CA ILE A 107 14.59 -0.41 -4.95
C ILE A 107 14.23 -1.26 -3.72
N GLN A 108 15.07 -1.28 -2.69
CA GLN A 108 14.77 -1.99 -1.46
C GLN A 108 13.68 -1.27 -0.64
N ALA A 109 13.74 0.06 -0.56
CA ALA A 109 12.69 0.86 0.05
C ALA A 109 11.34 0.67 -0.67
N LEU A 110 11.35 0.60 -2.01
CA LEU A 110 10.15 0.37 -2.80
C LEU A 110 9.58 -1.03 -2.59
N LYS A 111 10.42 -2.08 -2.58
CA LYS A 111 10.01 -3.43 -2.20
C LYS A 111 9.38 -3.44 -0.81
N LEU A 112 10.06 -2.82 0.17
CA LEU A 112 9.60 -2.76 1.55
C LEU A 112 8.18 -2.19 1.64
N VAL A 113 7.96 -1.02 1.04
CA VAL A 113 6.66 -0.35 1.12
C VAL A 113 5.59 -1.13 0.34
N ILE A 114 5.85 -1.52 -0.92
CA ILE A 114 4.87 -2.22 -1.77
C ILE A 114 4.43 -3.54 -1.12
N TYR A 115 5.36 -4.38 -0.71
CA TYR A 115 4.99 -5.69 -0.14
C TYR A 115 4.38 -5.57 1.26
N ALA A 116 4.75 -4.55 2.05
CA ALA A 116 4.09 -4.30 3.33
C ALA A 116 2.61 -3.94 3.16
N TYR A 117 2.22 -3.25 2.09
CA TYR A 117 0.81 -2.92 1.81
C TYR A 117 -0.07 -4.10 1.39
N THR A 118 0.48 -5.29 1.19
CA THR A 118 -0.27 -6.48 0.76
C THR A 118 -1.53 -6.72 1.57
N ALA A 119 -1.41 -6.73 2.89
CA ALA A 119 -2.55 -7.00 3.78
C ALA A 119 -3.62 -5.91 3.72
N SER A 120 -3.23 -4.63 3.64
CA SER A 120 -4.16 -3.52 3.47
C SER A 120 -4.95 -3.62 2.17
N TRP A 121 -4.28 -3.93 1.05
CA TRP A 121 -4.95 -4.05 -0.24
C TRP A 121 -5.90 -5.25 -0.28
N VAL A 122 -5.49 -6.41 0.25
CA VAL A 122 -6.35 -7.60 0.31
C VAL A 122 -7.53 -7.37 1.24
N ALA A 123 -7.31 -6.80 2.43
CA ALA A 123 -8.36 -6.45 3.37
C ALA A 123 -9.35 -5.43 2.79
N GLY A 124 -8.90 -4.60 1.84
CA GLY A 124 -9.71 -3.63 1.13
C GLY A 124 -10.91 -4.20 0.38
N ILE A 125 -10.94 -5.50 0.09
CA ILE A 125 -12.12 -6.15 -0.50
C ILE A 125 -13.35 -6.03 0.42
N ALA A 126 -13.14 -6.01 1.73
CA ALA A 126 -14.21 -5.89 2.71
C ALA A 126 -14.90 -4.51 2.68
N LEU A 127 -14.29 -3.49 2.05
CA LEU A 127 -14.89 -2.16 1.89
C LEU A 127 -16.19 -2.18 1.06
N ILE A 128 -16.53 -3.30 0.42
CA ILE A 128 -17.86 -3.51 -0.18
C ILE A 128 -18.95 -3.32 0.87
N ILE A 129 -18.75 -3.77 2.10
CA ILE A 129 -19.70 -3.63 3.20
C ILE A 129 -19.25 -2.45 4.07
N PRO A 130 -19.98 -1.31 4.18
CA PRO A 130 -19.48 -0.11 4.86
C PRO A 130 -18.98 -0.45 6.27
N ILE A 131 -19.49 -0.27 7.32
CA ILE A 131 -18.95 -0.35 8.70
C ILE A 131 -18.01 -1.55 8.92
N LEU A 132 -18.42 -2.77 8.55
CA LEU A 132 -17.61 -3.98 8.71
C LEU A 132 -16.32 -3.91 7.88
N GLY A 133 -16.44 -3.40 6.65
CA GLY A 133 -15.29 -3.23 5.77
C GLY A 133 -14.25 -2.26 6.34
N GLY A 134 -14.68 -1.19 6.98
CA GLY A 134 -13.78 -0.26 7.68
C GLY A 134 -12.97 -0.93 8.79
N LEU A 135 -13.60 -1.80 9.58
CA LEU A 135 -12.92 -2.57 10.64
C LEU A 135 -11.89 -3.55 10.07
N VAL A 136 -12.26 -4.27 9.01
CA VAL A 136 -11.35 -5.23 8.35
C VAL A 136 -10.18 -4.49 7.68
N ALA A 137 -10.46 -3.36 7.02
CA ALA A 137 -9.42 -2.52 6.42
C ALA A 137 -8.46 -1.96 7.48
N LEU A 138 -8.96 -1.55 8.66
CA LEU A 138 -8.13 -1.12 9.79
C LEU A 138 -7.23 -2.27 10.27
N ALA A 139 -7.77 -3.47 10.44
CA ALA A 139 -6.99 -4.65 10.82
C ALA A 139 -5.90 -4.97 9.78
N GLY A 140 -6.23 -4.91 8.49
CA GLY A 140 -5.27 -5.04 7.39
C GLY A 140 -4.18 -3.97 7.42
N GLY A 141 -4.55 -2.73 7.74
CA GLY A 141 -3.61 -1.62 7.93
C GLY A 141 -2.63 -1.87 9.07
N ILE A 142 -3.13 -2.28 10.24
CA ILE A 142 -2.29 -2.61 11.41
C ILE A 142 -1.34 -3.76 11.06
N TYR A 143 -1.83 -4.78 10.36
CA TYR A 143 -0.99 -5.89 9.92
C TYR A 143 0.07 -5.44 8.91
N SER A 144 -0.25 -4.51 8.01
CA SER A 144 0.70 -3.90 7.08
C SER A 144 1.82 -3.12 7.81
N LEU A 145 1.50 -2.44 8.91
CA LEU A 145 2.51 -1.81 9.76
C LEU A 145 3.43 -2.85 10.42
N TYR A 146 2.87 -3.95 10.91
CA TYR A 146 3.67 -5.06 11.45
C TYR A 146 4.61 -5.63 10.39
N THR A 147 4.12 -5.90 9.19
CA THR A 147 4.96 -6.42 8.09
C THR A 147 6.04 -5.42 7.68
N LEU A 148 5.72 -4.12 7.64
CA LEU A 148 6.69 -3.05 7.39
C LEU A 148 7.81 -3.05 8.45
N TYR A 149 7.44 -3.13 9.73
CA TYR A 149 8.39 -3.13 10.83
C TYR A 149 9.41 -4.28 10.74
N ILE A 150 8.93 -5.51 10.53
CA ILE A 150 9.81 -6.69 10.45
C ILE A 150 10.63 -6.74 9.14
N GLY A 151 10.14 -6.12 8.07
CA GLY A 151 10.84 -6.03 6.79
C GLY A 151 11.95 -4.98 6.78
N MET A 152 11.82 -3.94 7.58
CA MET A 152 12.73 -2.78 7.58
C MET A 152 14.21 -3.18 7.80
N PRO A 153 14.59 -3.93 8.84
CA PRO A 153 15.98 -4.33 9.02
C PRO A 153 16.50 -5.29 7.95
N LYS A 154 15.60 -6.06 7.32
CA LYS A 154 15.98 -7.03 6.28
C LYS A 154 16.29 -6.37 4.93
N LEU A 155 15.52 -5.36 4.56
CA LEU A 155 15.65 -4.66 3.27
C LEU A 155 16.55 -3.43 3.38
N MET A 156 16.38 -2.63 4.43
CA MET A 156 17.13 -1.39 4.60
C MET A 156 18.41 -1.59 5.42
N LYS A 157 18.62 -2.77 6.02
CA LYS A 157 19.78 -3.17 6.81
C LYS A 157 20.15 -2.17 7.91
N ASN A 158 19.15 -1.54 8.50
CA ASN A 158 19.36 -0.62 9.62
C ASN A 158 19.69 -1.38 10.90
N PRO A 159 20.49 -0.77 11.80
CA PRO A 159 20.78 -1.32 13.12
C PRO A 159 19.51 -1.55 13.94
N PRO A 160 19.45 -2.63 14.75
CA PRO A 160 18.25 -2.98 15.54
C PRO A 160 17.80 -1.87 16.50
N ASP A 161 18.74 -1.15 17.11
CA ASP A 161 18.49 -0.03 18.02
C ASP A 161 17.84 1.18 17.35
N LYS A 162 17.99 1.34 16.04
CA LYS A 162 17.40 2.43 15.24
C LYS A 162 16.10 2.04 14.52
N THR A 163 15.74 0.76 14.52
CA THR A 163 14.55 0.27 13.77
C THR A 163 13.27 0.95 14.23
N VAL A 164 13.07 1.09 15.54
CA VAL A 164 11.85 1.72 16.09
C VAL A 164 11.74 3.17 15.65
N GLY A 165 12.81 3.94 15.76
CA GLY A 165 12.81 5.35 15.35
C GLY A 165 12.55 5.51 13.85
N TYR A 166 13.20 4.70 13.03
CA TYR A 166 13.00 4.71 11.57
C TYR A 166 11.56 4.36 11.19
N PHE A 167 10.99 3.33 11.83
CA PHE A 167 9.61 2.91 11.64
C PHE A 167 8.62 3.99 12.03
N VAL A 168 8.79 4.62 13.21
CA VAL A 168 7.89 5.69 13.69
C VAL A 168 7.87 6.87 12.72
N VAL A 169 9.06 7.33 12.28
CA VAL A 169 9.13 8.42 11.29
C VAL A 169 8.47 8.01 9.98
N THR A 170 8.67 6.79 9.53
CA THR A 170 8.01 6.27 8.32
C THR A 170 6.48 6.28 8.45
N ILE A 171 5.93 5.89 9.61
CA ILE A 171 4.48 5.95 9.87
C ILE A 171 3.97 7.40 9.84
N VAL A 172 4.67 8.33 10.50
CA VAL A 172 4.28 9.76 10.50
C VAL A 172 4.23 10.30 9.07
N VAL A 173 5.25 9.99 8.26
CA VAL A 173 5.27 10.35 6.84
C VAL A 173 4.08 9.74 6.10
N ALA A 174 3.81 8.46 6.30
CA ALA A 174 2.69 7.78 5.65
C ALA A 174 1.35 8.43 6.04
N ILE A 175 1.14 8.76 7.31
CA ILE A 175 -0.07 9.45 7.79
C ILE A 175 -0.22 10.79 7.07
N VAL A 176 0.83 11.60 6.99
CA VAL A 176 0.78 12.91 6.31
C VAL A 176 0.46 12.76 4.83
N VAL A 177 1.14 11.85 4.13
CA VAL A 177 0.91 11.59 2.70
C VAL A 177 -0.55 11.16 2.47
N TYR A 178 -1.06 10.19 3.23
CA TYR A 178 -2.44 9.74 3.06
C TYR A 178 -3.50 10.72 3.54
N ALA A 179 -3.20 11.57 4.52
CA ALA A 179 -4.09 12.66 4.90
C ALA A 179 -4.24 13.68 3.74
N ILE A 180 -3.14 14.02 3.08
CA ILE A 180 -3.16 14.89 1.90
C ILE A 180 -3.95 14.24 0.76
N ILE A 181 -3.68 12.97 0.46
CA ILE A 181 -4.41 12.21 -0.57
C ILE A 181 -5.91 12.19 -0.26
N GLY A 182 -6.28 11.85 0.97
CA GLY A 182 -7.67 11.82 1.42
C GLY A 182 -8.38 13.16 1.28
N ALA A 183 -7.70 14.25 1.65
CA ALA A 183 -8.22 15.60 1.49
C ALA A 183 -8.45 15.95 0.01
N VAL A 184 -7.49 15.65 -0.86
CA VAL A 184 -7.61 15.90 -2.30
C VAL A 184 -8.77 15.09 -2.90
N VAL A 185 -8.83 13.79 -2.62
CA VAL A 185 -9.92 12.92 -3.11
C VAL A 185 -11.27 13.41 -2.64
N GLY A 186 -11.39 13.77 -1.33
CA GLY A 186 -12.62 14.29 -0.76
C GLY A 186 -13.07 15.60 -1.38
N MET A 187 -12.16 16.56 -1.53
CA MET A 187 -12.48 17.85 -2.15
C MET A 187 -12.94 17.71 -3.60
N VAL A 188 -12.25 16.93 -4.40
CA VAL A 188 -12.63 16.72 -5.81
C VAL A 188 -13.96 16.00 -5.92
N ALA A 189 -14.16 14.93 -5.16
CA ALA A 189 -15.40 14.16 -5.22
C ALA A 189 -16.62 15.00 -4.77
N LEU A 190 -16.50 15.77 -3.69
CA LEU A 190 -17.58 16.65 -3.21
C LEU A 190 -17.80 17.84 -4.16
N GLY A 191 -16.75 18.42 -4.74
CA GLY A 191 -16.86 19.50 -5.70
C GLY A 191 -17.66 19.11 -6.96
N VAL A 192 -17.43 17.91 -7.49
CA VAL A 192 -18.18 17.39 -8.64
C VAL A 192 -19.65 17.18 -8.30
N ILE A 193 -19.97 16.68 -7.11
CA ILE A 193 -21.37 16.50 -6.69
C ILE A 193 -22.06 17.86 -6.51
N GLY A 194 -21.38 18.81 -5.84
CA GLY A 194 -21.93 20.15 -5.61
C GLY A 194 -22.23 20.88 -6.92
N SER A 195 -21.34 20.79 -7.91
CA SER A 195 -21.56 21.40 -9.23
C SER A 195 -22.70 20.74 -10.00
N ALA A 196 -22.83 19.41 -9.92
CA ALA A 196 -23.94 18.68 -10.54
C ALA A 196 -25.31 19.06 -9.92
N ALA A 197 -25.36 19.23 -8.59
CA ALA A 197 -26.59 19.66 -7.91
C ALA A 197 -27.03 21.07 -8.29
N LEU A 198 -26.08 21.99 -8.50
CA LEU A 198 -26.38 23.36 -8.95
C LEU A 198 -26.82 23.45 -10.42
N ALA A 199 -26.42 22.50 -11.25
CA ALA A 199 -26.79 22.47 -12.67
C ALA A 199 -28.22 21.96 -12.93
N VAL A 200 -28.89 21.40 -11.92
CA VAL A 200 -30.27 20.86 -12.01
C VAL A 200 -31.32 21.88 -11.55
N HIS A 201 -30.91 23.01 -11.04
CA HIS A 201 -31.77 24.14 -10.63
C HIS A 201 -31.61 25.33 -11.60
#